data_2f7d37332fb51db40929cbc57134fda9
#
_entry.id   2f7d37332fb51db40929cbc57134fda9
#
_cell.length_a   1.000
_cell.length_b   1.000
_cell.length_c   1.000
_cell.angle_alpha   90.00
_cell.angle_beta   90.00
_cell.angle_gamma   90.00
#
_symmetry.space_group_name_H-M   'P 1'
#
loop_
_entity.id
_entity.type
_entity.pdbx_description
1 polymer ?
#
loop_
_entity_poly.entity_id
_entity_poly.type
_entity_poly.pdbx_seq_one_letter_code
_entity_poly.pdbx_strand_id
1 'polypeptide(L)'
;AVAVNADGVHVGQDDMCLEDVRHLVGHKVVGISIHSVEELRNTDVVYADCVGVGPMYATSSKPDAQEPCGPERISELQAKGLTLPCVGIGGITLDNTRVVLRAGACGVAVISAIAHAEKPYEATRQFKQLVSNSQ
;
A
#
# COMPACT_ATOMS: atom_id res chain seq x y z
N ALA A 1 3.54 -15.46 -8.31
CA ALA A 1 3.99 -15.71 -6.93
C ALA A 1 4.27 -17.19 -6.71
N VAL A 2 3.30 -18.09 -6.95
CA VAL A 2 3.45 -19.52 -6.67
C VAL A 2 4.64 -20.15 -7.42
N ALA A 3 4.74 -19.94 -8.73
CA ALA A 3 5.78 -20.54 -9.58
C ALA A 3 7.22 -20.17 -9.18
N VAL A 4 7.41 -19.00 -8.57
CA VAL A 4 8.74 -18.50 -8.14
C VAL A 4 8.92 -18.61 -6.62
N ASN A 5 7.98 -19.26 -5.94
CA ASN A 5 7.94 -19.39 -4.49
C ASN A 5 8.14 -18.05 -3.74
N ALA A 6 7.47 -16.98 -4.22
CA ALA A 6 7.51 -15.68 -3.55
C ALA A 6 6.95 -15.76 -2.12
N ASP A 7 7.38 -14.85 -1.25
CA ASP A 7 6.91 -14.77 0.15
C ASP A 7 5.49 -14.21 0.28
N GLY A 8 5.03 -13.50 -0.76
CA GLY A 8 3.68 -12.92 -0.79
C GLY A 8 3.21 -12.55 -2.18
N VAL A 9 1.98 -12.05 -2.25
CA VAL A 9 1.34 -11.53 -3.46
C VAL A 9 0.52 -10.29 -3.10
N HIS A 10 0.44 -9.35 -4.02
CA HIS A 10 -0.45 -8.20 -3.90
C HIS A 10 -1.37 -8.14 -5.12
N VAL A 11 -2.66 -7.95 -4.89
CA VAL A 11 -3.69 -7.90 -5.93
C VAL A 11 -4.47 -6.59 -5.90
N GLY A 12 -5.03 -6.21 -7.05
CA GLY A 12 -5.97 -5.09 -7.20
C GLY A 12 -7.42 -5.56 -7.19
N GLN A 13 -8.35 -4.61 -7.35
CA GLN A 13 -9.80 -4.88 -7.33
C GLN A 13 -10.28 -5.71 -8.53
N ASP A 14 -9.59 -5.59 -9.68
CA ASP A 14 -9.93 -6.28 -10.93
C ASP A 14 -9.16 -7.60 -11.10
N ASP A 15 -8.33 -7.97 -10.12
CA ASP A 15 -7.59 -9.22 -10.12
C ASP A 15 -8.44 -10.38 -9.55
N MET A 16 -7.80 -11.53 -9.35
CA MET A 16 -8.42 -12.69 -8.70
C MET A 16 -8.92 -12.34 -7.30
N CYS A 17 -10.09 -12.83 -6.91
CA CYS A 17 -10.66 -12.55 -5.60
C CYS A 17 -9.77 -13.07 -4.47
N LEU A 18 -9.80 -12.40 -3.31
CA LEU A 18 -8.89 -12.68 -2.19
C LEU A 18 -9.02 -14.11 -1.65
N GLU A 19 -10.22 -14.68 -1.66
CA GLU A 19 -10.46 -16.05 -1.21
C GLU A 19 -9.69 -17.06 -2.08
N ASP A 20 -9.78 -16.92 -3.40
CA ASP A 20 -9.05 -17.79 -4.34
C ASP A 20 -7.55 -17.57 -4.25
N VAL A 21 -7.10 -16.32 -4.11
CA VAL A 21 -5.69 -16.00 -3.87
C VAL A 21 -5.18 -16.70 -2.62
N ARG A 22 -5.93 -16.61 -1.51
CA ARG A 22 -5.57 -17.24 -0.24
C ARG A 22 -5.49 -18.77 -0.36
N HIS A 23 -6.44 -19.38 -1.06
CA HIS A 23 -6.40 -20.83 -1.32
C HIS A 23 -5.16 -21.25 -2.12
N LEU A 24 -4.75 -20.44 -3.11
CA LEU A 24 -3.59 -20.75 -3.96
C LEU A 24 -2.25 -20.57 -3.24
N VAL A 25 -2.12 -19.53 -2.40
CA VAL A 25 -0.83 -19.17 -1.78
C VAL A 25 -0.67 -19.65 -0.34
N GLY A 26 -1.75 -20.15 0.28
CA GLY A 26 -1.74 -20.67 1.65
C GLY A 26 -1.38 -19.60 2.67
N HIS A 27 -0.30 -19.82 3.41
CA HIS A 27 0.13 -18.94 4.52
C HIS A 27 1.04 -17.77 4.09
N LYS A 28 1.23 -17.56 2.79
CA LYS A 28 2.04 -16.44 2.29
C LYS A 28 1.32 -15.10 2.52
N VAL A 29 2.07 -14.01 2.53
CA VAL A 29 1.49 -12.68 2.69
C VAL A 29 0.60 -12.32 1.49
N VAL A 30 -0.61 -11.87 1.76
CA VAL A 30 -1.56 -11.38 0.75
C VAL A 30 -1.89 -9.93 1.02
N GLY A 31 -1.59 -9.07 0.07
CA GLY A 31 -1.99 -7.65 0.09
C GLY A 31 -3.10 -7.37 -0.92
N ILE A 32 -3.92 -6.37 -0.64
CA ILE A 32 -4.99 -5.87 -1.50
C ILE A 32 -4.93 -4.35 -1.62
N SER A 33 -5.16 -3.81 -2.81
CA SER A 33 -5.35 -2.36 -3.00
C SER A 33 -6.79 -1.97 -2.68
N ILE A 34 -6.97 -0.93 -1.85
CA ILE A 34 -8.27 -0.33 -1.54
C ILE A 34 -8.13 1.20 -1.64
N HIS A 35 -8.97 1.82 -2.48
CA HIS A 35 -8.94 3.26 -2.75
C HIS A 35 -10.10 4.02 -2.10
N SER A 36 -11.19 3.30 -1.75
CA SER A 36 -12.43 3.92 -1.25
C SER A 36 -13.11 3.10 -0.16
N VAL A 37 -14.01 3.76 0.57
CA VAL A 37 -14.88 3.08 1.55
C VAL A 37 -15.83 2.08 0.87
N GLU A 38 -16.22 2.35 -0.37
CA GLU A 38 -17.06 1.43 -1.14
C GLU A 38 -16.30 0.14 -1.47
N GLU A 39 -15.07 0.25 -1.94
CA GLU A 39 -14.20 -0.92 -2.16
C GLU A 39 -13.98 -1.71 -0.87
N LEU A 40 -13.74 -1.03 0.26
CA LEU A 40 -13.59 -1.70 1.55
C LEU A 40 -14.83 -2.53 1.92
N ARG A 41 -16.03 -2.00 1.66
CA ARG A 41 -17.30 -2.72 1.96
C ARG A 41 -17.52 -3.93 1.05
N ASN A 42 -17.02 -3.86 -0.18
CA ASN A 42 -17.20 -4.89 -1.20
C ASN A 42 -16.06 -5.91 -1.25
N THR A 43 -15.01 -5.70 -0.44
CA THR A 43 -13.83 -6.57 -0.39
C THR A 43 -13.85 -7.40 0.90
N ASP A 44 -13.76 -8.72 0.77
CA ASP A 44 -13.65 -9.60 1.94
C ASP A 44 -12.21 -9.62 2.47
N VAL A 45 -11.86 -8.57 3.21
CA VAL A 45 -10.49 -8.33 3.73
C VAL A 45 -10.00 -9.38 4.73
N VAL A 46 -10.86 -10.30 5.18
CA VAL A 46 -10.46 -11.41 6.08
C VAL A 46 -9.39 -12.31 5.48
N TYR A 47 -9.31 -12.36 4.14
CA TYR A 47 -8.33 -13.16 3.42
C TYR A 47 -7.01 -12.41 3.14
N ALA A 48 -6.92 -11.11 3.49
CA ALA A 48 -5.72 -10.30 3.32
C ALA A 48 -4.94 -10.13 4.63
N ASP A 49 -3.65 -9.85 4.51
CA ASP A 49 -2.76 -9.54 5.64
C ASP A 49 -2.45 -8.04 5.73
N CYS A 50 -2.55 -7.31 4.62
CA CYS A 50 -2.31 -5.87 4.57
C CYS A 50 -3.06 -5.20 3.42
N VAL A 51 -3.21 -3.88 3.52
CA VAL A 51 -3.90 -3.06 2.52
C VAL A 51 -2.97 -1.99 1.97
N GLY A 52 -2.88 -1.91 0.64
CA GLY A 52 -2.29 -0.78 -0.06
C GLY A 52 -3.34 0.31 -0.30
N VAL A 53 -3.10 1.52 0.19
CA VAL A 53 -4.02 2.65 0.04
C VAL A 53 -3.39 3.73 -0.82
N GLY A 54 -4.06 4.16 -1.87
CA GLY A 54 -3.55 5.21 -2.77
C GLY A 54 -4.34 5.34 -4.08
N PRO A 55 -3.86 6.20 -5.00
CA PRO A 55 -2.62 6.97 -4.84
C PRO A 55 -2.78 8.10 -3.82
N MET A 56 -1.77 8.27 -2.94
CA MET A 56 -1.78 9.35 -1.94
C MET A 56 -1.68 10.72 -2.61
N TYR A 57 -0.81 10.82 -3.61
CA TYR A 57 -0.53 12.04 -4.38
C TYR A 57 -0.48 11.72 -5.87
N ALA A 58 -0.54 12.75 -6.71
CA ALA A 58 -0.40 12.60 -8.16
C ALA A 58 0.90 11.85 -8.52
N THR A 59 0.80 10.93 -9.46
CA THR A 59 1.92 10.09 -9.89
C THR A 59 1.82 9.77 -11.38
N SER A 60 2.95 9.74 -12.06
CA SER A 60 3.08 9.27 -13.44
C SER A 60 3.66 7.85 -13.52
N SER A 61 3.94 7.20 -12.39
CA SER A 61 4.56 5.87 -12.36
C SER A 61 3.62 4.76 -12.88
N LYS A 62 2.30 5.02 -12.89
CA LYS A 62 1.28 4.13 -13.44
C LYS A 62 0.37 4.94 -14.37
N PRO A 63 0.28 4.60 -15.68
CA PRO A 63 -0.49 5.39 -16.66
C PRO A 63 -1.98 5.48 -16.36
N ASP A 64 -2.53 4.45 -15.72
CA ASP A 64 -3.93 4.29 -15.31
C ASP A 64 -4.14 4.56 -13.81
N ALA A 65 -3.25 5.36 -13.20
CA ALA A 65 -3.42 5.73 -11.80
C ALA A 65 -4.74 6.48 -11.59
N GLN A 66 -5.48 6.09 -10.57
CA GLN A 66 -6.68 6.79 -10.14
C GLN A 66 -6.35 8.20 -9.64
N GLU A 67 -7.39 9.02 -9.46
CA GLU A 67 -7.23 10.34 -8.82
C GLU A 67 -6.67 10.21 -7.40
N PRO A 68 -5.77 11.12 -6.99
CA PRO A 68 -5.21 11.09 -5.64
C PRO A 68 -6.30 11.14 -4.56
N CYS A 69 -6.23 10.23 -3.61
CA CYS A 69 -7.19 10.17 -2.51
C CYS A 69 -6.73 10.89 -1.22
N GLY A 70 -5.46 11.27 -1.18
CA GLY A 70 -4.84 11.90 0.01
C GLY A 70 -4.57 10.94 1.17
N PRO A 71 -3.70 11.34 2.11
CA PRO A 71 -3.37 10.55 3.30
C PRO A 71 -4.58 10.31 4.22
N GLU A 72 -5.53 11.24 4.26
CA GLU A 72 -6.75 11.17 5.06
C GLU A 72 -7.60 9.93 4.77
N ARG A 73 -7.46 9.38 3.56
CA ARG A 73 -8.14 8.14 3.17
C ARG A 73 -7.82 6.98 4.11
N ILE A 74 -6.60 6.89 4.62
CA ILE A 74 -6.20 5.83 5.56
C ILE A 74 -7.02 5.95 6.85
N SER A 75 -7.06 7.14 7.45
CA SER A 75 -7.85 7.38 8.67
C SER A 75 -9.34 7.13 8.44
N GLU A 76 -9.85 7.50 7.27
CA GLU A 76 -11.26 7.27 6.90
C GLU A 76 -11.59 5.77 6.82
N LEU A 77 -10.74 4.98 6.15
CA LEU A 77 -10.91 3.52 6.05
C LEU A 77 -10.85 2.85 7.42
N GLN A 78 -9.92 3.26 8.29
CA GLN A 78 -9.81 2.77 9.66
C GLN A 78 -11.06 3.11 10.49
N ALA A 79 -11.57 4.33 10.37
CA ALA A 79 -12.83 4.74 11.02
C ALA A 79 -14.05 3.95 10.51
N LYS A 80 -13.98 3.35 9.31
CA LYS A 80 -15.01 2.49 8.73
C LYS A 80 -14.78 0.99 8.99
N GLY A 81 -13.83 0.65 9.86
CA GLY A 81 -13.63 -0.71 10.35
C GLY A 81 -12.45 -1.46 9.73
N LEU A 82 -11.60 -0.80 8.94
CA LEU A 82 -10.37 -1.43 8.47
C LEU A 82 -9.38 -1.56 9.64
N THR A 83 -9.06 -2.79 10.02
CA THR A 83 -8.12 -3.11 11.11
C THR A 83 -6.77 -3.63 10.62
N LEU A 84 -6.65 -3.96 9.33
CA LEU A 84 -5.41 -4.45 8.75
C LEU A 84 -4.34 -3.34 8.65
N PRO A 85 -3.05 -3.71 8.70
CA PRO A 85 -1.96 -2.79 8.43
C PRO A 85 -2.12 -2.12 7.05
N CYS A 86 -2.01 -0.78 7.02
CA CYS A 86 -2.11 0.02 5.80
C CYS A 86 -0.75 0.47 5.32
N VAL A 87 -0.49 0.34 4.03
CA VAL A 87 0.70 0.87 3.35
C VAL A 87 0.25 1.96 2.38
N GLY A 88 0.75 3.18 2.58
CA GLY A 88 0.47 4.27 1.63
C GLY A 88 1.29 4.11 0.35
N ILE A 89 0.66 4.36 -0.83
CA ILE A 89 1.32 4.26 -2.13
C ILE A 89 0.90 5.41 -3.04
N GLY A 90 1.74 5.77 -4.00
CA GLY A 90 1.48 6.75 -5.07
C GLY A 90 1.93 8.16 -4.74
N GLY A 91 2.89 8.69 -5.50
CA GLY A 91 3.42 10.03 -5.39
C GLY A 91 4.11 10.37 -4.07
N ILE A 92 4.53 9.35 -3.31
CA ILE A 92 5.16 9.55 -2.00
C ILE A 92 6.64 9.87 -2.19
N THR A 93 7.09 10.91 -1.48
CA THR A 93 8.46 11.42 -1.40
C THR A 93 8.93 11.44 0.05
N LEU A 94 10.21 11.73 0.29
CA LEU A 94 10.73 11.90 1.65
C LEU A 94 10.01 13.02 2.41
N ASP A 95 9.63 14.09 1.72
CA ASP A 95 9.01 15.29 2.33
C ASP A 95 7.58 15.01 2.81
N ASN A 96 6.82 14.18 2.08
CA ASN A 96 5.42 13.91 2.40
C ASN A 96 5.19 12.59 3.15
N THR A 97 6.21 11.73 3.27
CA THR A 97 6.12 10.42 3.97
C THR A 97 5.57 10.54 5.39
N ARG A 98 6.02 11.53 6.16
CA ARG A 98 5.57 11.70 7.56
C ARG A 98 4.07 11.98 7.67
N VAL A 99 3.48 12.65 6.69
CA VAL A 99 2.04 12.94 6.67
C VAL A 99 1.27 11.64 6.49
N VAL A 100 1.71 10.78 5.58
CA VAL A 100 1.10 9.46 5.32
C VAL A 100 1.19 8.56 6.56
N LEU A 101 2.35 8.51 7.22
CA LEU A 101 2.53 7.71 8.45
C LEU A 101 1.64 8.23 9.60
N ARG A 102 1.53 9.55 9.78
CA ARG A 102 0.65 10.15 10.79
C ARG A 102 -0.84 9.90 10.53
N ALA A 103 -1.23 9.69 9.29
CA ALA A 103 -2.60 9.32 8.93
C ALA A 103 -2.95 7.86 9.27
N GLY A 104 -1.99 7.08 9.79
CA GLY A 104 -2.19 5.72 10.25
C GLY A 104 -1.56 4.63 9.36
N ALA A 105 -0.75 5.01 8.36
CA ALA A 105 0.01 4.02 7.60
C ALA A 105 1.12 3.39 8.48
N CYS A 106 1.29 2.07 8.38
CA CYS A 106 2.41 1.37 8.99
C CYS A 106 3.69 1.42 8.13
N GLY A 107 3.57 1.88 6.87
CA GLY A 107 4.67 1.98 5.93
C GLY A 107 4.26 2.68 4.64
N VAL A 108 5.23 2.81 3.73
CA VAL A 108 5.03 3.43 2.42
C VAL A 108 5.64 2.57 1.32
N ALA A 109 4.97 2.54 0.16
CA ALA A 109 5.47 1.94 -1.07
C ALA A 109 5.84 3.05 -2.05
N VAL A 110 7.07 3.04 -2.54
CA VAL A 110 7.63 4.08 -3.41
C VAL A 110 8.33 3.44 -4.61
N ILE A 111 8.27 4.09 -5.76
CA ILE A 111 8.97 3.69 -6.99
C ILE A 111 9.94 4.80 -7.39
N SER A 112 9.43 5.89 -7.98
CA SER A 112 10.24 6.96 -8.56
C SER A 112 11.13 7.67 -7.54
N ALA A 113 10.68 7.83 -6.31
CA ALA A 113 11.43 8.47 -5.24
C ALA A 113 12.72 7.72 -4.84
N ILE A 114 12.84 6.45 -5.20
CA ILE A 114 14.08 5.66 -5.06
C ILE A 114 14.73 5.45 -6.42
N ALA A 115 13.95 5.00 -7.42
CA ALA A 115 14.51 4.61 -8.73
C ALA A 115 15.14 5.79 -9.49
N HIS A 116 14.62 7.01 -9.31
CA HIS A 116 15.15 8.21 -9.96
C HIS A 116 16.02 9.09 -9.03
N ALA A 117 16.30 8.63 -7.81
CA ALA A 117 17.19 9.34 -6.92
C ALA A 117 18.65 9.27 -7.42
N GLU A 118 19.40 10.36 -7.27
CA GLU A 118 20.85 10.35 -7.57
C GLU A 118 21.58 9.29 -6.74
N LYS A 119 21.12 9.04 -5.50
CA LYS A 119 21.68 8.07 -4.55
C LYS A 119 20.57 7.15 -4.02
N PRO A 120 20.14 6.13 -4.76
CA PRO A 120 19.02 5.26 -4.39
C PRO A 120 19.20 4.57 -3.02
N TYR A 121 20.43 4.19 -2.68
CA TYR A 121 20.74 3.61 -1.38
C TYR A 121 20.47 4.58 -0.22
N GLU A 122 20.90 5.83 -0.35
CA GLU A 122 20.67 6.85 0.68
C GLU A 122 19.17 7.20 0.80
N ALA A 123 18.48 7.33 -0.33
CA ALA A 123 17.04 7.54 -0.34
C ALA A 123 16.30 6.40 0.39
N THR A 124 16.65 5.15 0.10
CA THR A 124 16.06 3.97 0.76
C THR A 124 16.31 3.99 2.28
N ARG A 125 17.54 4.33 2.71
CA ARG A 125 17.86 4.45 4.15
C ARG A 125 17.02 5.53 4.83
N GLN A 126 16.83 6.68 4.18
CA GLN A 126 16.02 7.78 4.72
C GLN A 126 14.55 7.38 4.87
N PHE A 127 13.95 6.73 3.87
CA PHE A 127 12.60 6.17 3.98
C PHE A 127 12.48 5.17 5.13
N LYS A 128 13.41 4.22 5.23
CA LYS A 128 13.45 3.24 6.32
C LYS A 128 13.51 3.92 7.69
N GLN A 129 14.34 4.93 7.85
CA GLN A 129 14.46 5.69 9.09
C GLN A 129 13.17 6.44 9.45
N LEU A 130 12.50 7.06 8.46
CA LEU A 130 11.22 7.73 8.67
C LEU A 130 10.15 6.76 9.18
N VAL A 131 10.05 5.58 8.56
CA VAL A 131 9.08 4.55 8.97
C VAL A 131 9.40 4.02 10.38
N SER A 132 10.66 3.68 10.66
CA SER A 132 11.07 3.14 11.98
C SER A 132 10.86 4.13 13.13
N ASN A 133 10.99 5.43 12.88
CA ASN A 133 10.80 6.47 13.89
C ASN A 133 9.32 6.84 14.12
N SER A 134 8.41 6.27 13.36
CA SER A 134 6.97 6.57 13.42
C SER A 134 6.16 5.45 14.06
N GLN A 135 6.81 4.34 14.38
CA GLN A 135 6.28 3.19 15.13
C GLN A 135 6.63 3.34 16.61
#